data_ce6d5e1ad4051b8b6818991ddd96397b
#
_entry.id   ce6d5e1ad4051b8b6818991ddd96397b
#
_cell.length_a   1.000
_cell.length_b   1.000
_cell.length_c   1.000
_cell.angle_alpha   90.00
_cell.angle_beta   90.00
_cell.angle_gamma   90.00
#
_symmetry.space_group_name_H-M   'P 1'
#
loop_
_entity.id
_entity.type
_entity.pdbx_description
1 polymer ?
#
loop_
_entity_poly.entity_id
_entity_poly.type
_entity_poly.pdbx_seq_one_letter_code
_entity_poly.pdbx_strand_id
1 'polypeptide(L)'
;RIIVSALLLTGIMIITKLVEINKWIQFALYLVPYLIIGYDILKKALKGIFKGQIFDENFLMAVATVGAVALGEFSEGAAVMLFYQIGELFQSVAVGKSRKNITSLMDIRPDYANIELNGKLEKIDPDDVEIGTEIVVNPGEKVPIDGVIISGDSTLNTSALTGESVPRSAKVGDEIIS
;
A
#
# COMPACT_ATOMS: atom_id res chain seq x y z
N ARG A 1 -13.86 -4.74 11.99
CA ARG A 1 -13.76 -3.98 13.23
C ARG A 1 -14.53 -2.68 13.15
N ILE A 2 -14.23 -1.76 12.19
CA ILE A 2 -14.85 -0.43 12.04
C ILE A 2 -16.39 -0.53 12.01
N ILE A 3 -16.95 -1.37 11.15
CA ILE A 3 -18.41 -1.53 11.00
C ILE A 3 -19.04 -2.04 12.31
N VAL A 4 -18.41 -3.04 12.94
CA VAL A 4 -18.93 -3.61 14.18
C VAL A 4 -18.90 -2.58 15.31
N SER A 5 -17.79 -1.85 15.48
CA SER A 5 -17.70 -0.79 16.49
C SER A 5 -18.65 0.36 16.21
N ALA A 6 -18.86 0.74 14.95
CA ALA A 6 -19.80 1.78 14.57
C ALA A 6 -21.27 1.38 14.95
N LEU A 7 -21.65 0.14 14.64
CA LEU A 7 -22.98 -0.38 15.01
C LEU A 7 -23.17 -0.45 16.52
N LEU A 8 -22.16 -0.95 17.25
CA LEU A 8 -22.21 -1.02 18.72
C LEU A 8 -22.29 0.38 19.32
N LEU A 9 -21.46 1.32 18.86
CA LEU A 9 -21.43 2.70 19.35
C LEU A 9 -22.79 3.37 19.13
N THR A 10 -23.34 3.28 17.91
CA THR A 10 -24.65 3.85 17.58
C THR A 10 -25.75 3.24 18.44
N GLY A 11 -25.76 1.92 18.62
CA GLY A 11 -26.74 1.23 19.46
C GLY A 11 -26.66 1.67 20.93
N ILE A 12 -25.44 1.75 21.49
CA ILE A 12 -25.21 2.22 22.86
C ILE A 12 -25.64 3.67 23.03
N MET A 13 -25.34 4.56 22.05
CA MET A 13 -25.77 5.96 22.09
C MET A 13 -27.30 6.09 22.10
N ILE A 14 -28.01 5.28 21.33
CA ILE A 14 -29.48 5.28 21.33
C ILE A 14 -30.02 4.81 22.70
N ILE A 15 -29.49 3.70 23.22
CA ILE A 15 -29.92 3.14 24.50
C ILE A 15 -29.68 4.13 25.65
N THR A 16 -28.50 4.75 25.70
CA THR A 16 -28.15 5.71 26.77
C THR A 16 -28.94 7.01 26.69
N LYS A 17 -29.52 7.37 25.52
CA LYS A 17 -30.45 8.49 25.39
C LYS A 17 -31.87 8.15 25.83
N LEU A 18 -32.29 6.90 25.66
CA LEU A 18 -33.65 6.45 25.97
C LEU A 18 -33.81 6.04 27.45
N VAL A 19 -32.75 5.59 28.09
CA VAL A 19 -32.74 5.08 29.46
C VAL A 19 -31.66 5.78 30.26
N GLU A 20 -32.03 6.28 31.45
CA GLU A 20 -31.02 6.79 32.39
C GLU A 20 -30.20 5.62 32.95
N ILE A 21 -28.95 5.52 32.52
CA ILE A 21 -28.04 4.46 32.91
C ILE A 21 -26.97 5.04 33.85
N ASN A 22 -26.61 4.31 34.90
CA ASN A 22 -25.54 4.66 35.83
C ASN A 22 -24.23 4.89 35.06
N LYS A 23 -23.47 5.94 35.43
CA LYS A 23 -22.18 6.33 34.79
C LYS A 23 -21.19 5.16 34.67
N TRP A 24 -21.10 4.30 35.66
CA TRP A 24 -20.21 3.15 35.62
C TRP A 24 -20.61 2.10 34.58
N ILE A 25 -21.93 1.91 34.41
CA ILE A 25 -22.46 1.00 33.38
C ILE A 25 -22.24 1.65 31.97
N GLN A 26 -22.46 2.95 31.86
CA GLN A 26 -22.14 3.68 30.62
C GLN A 26 -20.66 3.53 30.25
N PHE A 27 -19.76 3.75 31.21
CA PHE A 27 -18.32 3.54 31.02
C PHE A 27 -18.02 2.14 30.49
N ALA A 28 -18.55 1.09 31.13
CA ALA A 28 -18.33 -0.29 30.72
C ALA A 28 -18.86 -0.58 29.31
N LEU A 29 -20.05 -0.04 28.96
CA LEU A 29 -20.65 -0.19 27.64
C LEU A 29 -19.81 0.47 26.53
N TYR A 30 -19.38 1.73 26.73
CA TYR A 30 -18.58 2.44 25.74
C TYR A 30 -17.13 1.93 25.65
N LEU A 31 -16.61 1.32 26.73
CA LEU A 31 -15.26 0.74 26.74
C LEU A 31 -15.14 -0.42 25.74
N VAL A 32 -16.21 -1.18 25.51
CA VAL A 32 -16.20 -2.32 24.59
C VAL A 32 -15.90 -1.88 23.15
N PRO A 33 -16.71 -1.03 22.49
CA PRO A 33 -16.41 -0.56 21.13
C PRO A 33 -15.10 0.25 21.07
N TYR A 34 -14.77 1.02 22.11
CA TYR A 34 -13.51 1.74 22.23
C TYR A 34 -12.29 0.82 22.17
N LEU A 35 -12.28 -0.28 22.92
CA LEU A 35 -11.18 -1.24 22.90
C LEU A 35 -11.12 -2.06 21.60
N ILE A 36 -12.27 -2.43 21.03
CA ILE A 36 -12.32 -3.17 19.75
C ILE A 36 -11.66 -2.36 18.63
N ILE A 37 -11.92 -1.05 18.57
CA ILE A 37 -11.42 -0.18 17.52
C ILE A 37 -10.05 0.40 17.84
N GLY A 38 -9.80 0.75 19.11
CA GLY A 38 -8.61 1.47 19.56
C GLY A 38 -7.42 0.58 19.92
N TYR A 39 -7.59 -0.75 20.01
CA TYR A 39 -6.54 -1.66 20.46
C TYR A 39 -5.21 -1.46 19.73
N ASP A 40 -5.23 -1.37 18.40
CA ASP A 40 -4.02 -1.25 17.59
C ASP A 40 -3.34 0.11 17.82
N ILE A 41 -4.13 1.17 17.99
CA ILE A 41 -3.66 2.54 18.24
C ILE A 41 -3.02 2.63 19.63
N LEU A 42 -3.72 2.13 20.65
CA LEU A 42 -3.22 2.11 22.03
C LEU A 42 -1.94 1.28 22.14
N LYS A 43 -1.86 0.15 21.46
CA LYS A 43 -0.67 -0.69 21.40
C LYS A 43 0.50 0.02 20.69
N LYS A 44 0.25 0.71 19.58
CA LYS A 44 1.25 1.51 18.87
C LYS A 44 1.75 2.66 19.73
N ALA A 45 0.83 3.39 20.37
CA ALA A 45 1.15 4.50 21.27
C ALA A 45 2.04 4.04 22.43
N LEU A 46 1.68 2.97 23.12
CA LEU A 46 2.50 2.37 24.20
C LEU A 46 3.88 1.97 23.70
N LYS A 47 3.94 1.30 22.53
CA LYS A 47 5.22 0.89 21.93
C LYS A 47 6.07 2.09 21.51
N GLY A 48 5.44 3.18 21.03
CA GLY A 48 6.08 4.44 20.69
C GLY A 48 6.77 5.08 21.88
N ILE A 49 6.09 5.12 23.06
CA ILE A 49 6.67 5.61 24.30
C ILE A 49 7.96 4.86 24.67
N PHE A 50 7.93 3.53 24.63
CA PHE A 50 9.12 2.71 24.95
C PHE A 50 10.27 2.88 23.94
N LYS A 51 9.97 3.35 22.71
CA LYS A 51 10.97 3.63 21.67
C LYS A 51 11.45 5.07 21.63
N GLY A 52 10.96 5.93 22.53
CA GLY A 52 11.28 7.35 22.55
C GLY A 52 10.55 8.18 21.48
N GLN A 53 9.58 7.61 20.79
CA GLN A 53 8.74 8.29 19.79
C GLN A 53 7.44 8.79 20.44
N ILE A 54 7.57 9.76 21.34
CA ILE A 54 6.46 10.21 22.21
C ILE A 54 5.46 11.11 21.46
N PHE A 55 5.86 11.72 20.33
CA PHE A 55 5.03 12.71 19.62
C PHE A 55 4.52 12.18 18.28
N ASP A 56 4.23 10.86 18.17
CA ASP A 56 3.56 10.34 17.01
C ASP A 56 2.03 10.55 17.10
N GLU A 57 1.35 10.45 15.97
CA GLU A 57 -0.10 10.64 15.86
C GLU A 57 -0.88 9.65 16.75
N ASN A 58 -0.40 8.40 16.87
CA ASN A 58 -1.06 7.36 17.69
C ASN A 58 -1.00 7.72 19.18
N PHE A 59 0.12 8.29 19.63
CA PHE A 59 0.25 8.76 21.00
C PHE A 59 -0.72 9.92 21.29
N LEU A 60 -0.76 10.92 20.40
CA LEU A 60 -1.65 12.08 20.56
C LEU A 60 -3.12 11.63 20.59
N MET A 61 -3.51 10.71 19.72
CA MET A 61 -4.87 10.16 19.69
C MET A 61 -5.19 9.33 20.93
N ALA A 62 -4.25 8.53 21.43
CA ALA A 62 -4.41 7.77 22.66
C ALA A 62 -4.61 8.73 23.86
N VAL A 63 -3.80 9.77 23.98
CA VAL A 63 -3.92 10.77 25.06
C VAL A 63 -5.25 11.50 24.99
N ALA A 64 -5.66 11.95 23.81
CA ALA A 64 -6.91 12.68 23.61
C ALA A 64 -8.13 11.83 23.97
N THR A 65 -8.19 10.58 23.50
CA THR A 65 -9.34 9.70 23.73
C THR A 65 -9.39 9.15 25.16
N VAL A 66 -8.24 8.80 25.74
CA VAL A 66 -8.16 8.43 27.18
C VAL A 66 -8.51 9.62 28.07
N GLY A 67 -8.08 10.83 27.70
CA GLY A 67 -8.46 12.06 28.39
C GLY A 67 -9.96 12.31 28.35
N ALA A 68 -10.64 12.14 27.21
CA ALA A 68 -12.08 12.26 27.10
C ALA A 68 -12.81 11.23 28.02
N VAL A 69 -12.33 9.99 28.01
CA VAL A 69 -12.87 8.94 28.89
C VAL A 69 -12.67 9.31 30.37
N ALA A 70 -11.53 9.86 30.75
CA ALA A 70 -11.24 10.28 32.14
C ALA A 70 -12.13 11.47 32.59
N LEU A 71 -12.52 12.33 31.68
CA LEU A 71 -13.47 13.43 31.92
C LEU A 71 -14.94 12.97 31.99
N GLY A 72 -15.20 11.71 31.65
CA GLY A 72 -16.54 11.14 31.66
C GLY A 72 -17.27 11.24 30.31
N GLU A 73 -16.60 11.75 29.28
CA GLU A 73 -17.14 11.89 27.91
C GLU A 73 -16.88 10.60 27.10
N PHE A 74 -17.52 9.51 27.55
CA PHE A 74 -17.25 8.16 27.03
C PHE A 74 -17.66 8.01 25.56
N SER A 75 -18.79 8.59 25.16
CA SER A 75 -19.29 8.57 23.80
C SER A 75 -18.37 9.31 22.85
N GLU A 76 -17.84 10.45 23.27
CA GLU A 76 -16.96 11.28 22.50
C GLU A 76 -15.60 10.61 22.28
N GLY A 77 -14.99 10.08 23.34
CA GLY A 77 -13.75 9.32 23.24
C GLY A 77 -13.83 8.14 22.29
N ALA A 78 -14.94 7.37 22.35
CA ALA A 78 -15.17 6.25 21.46
C ALA A 78 -15.45 6.70 20.01
N ALA A 79 -16.21 7.79 19.81
CA ALA A 79 -16.48 8.31 18.49
C ALA A 79 -15.24 8.88 17.81
N VAL A 80 -14.39 9.62 18.53
CA VAL A 80 -13.12 10.14 18.00
C VAL A 80 -12.21 9.00 17.58
N MET A 81 -12.09 7.95 18.38
CA MET A 81 -11.31 6.77 18.03
C MET A 81 -11.84 6.07 16.76
N LEU A 82 -13.18 6.00 16.59
CA LEU A 82 -13.81 5.45 15.41
C LEU A 82 -13.48 6.28 14.16
N PHE A 83 -13.62 7.61 14.22
CA PHE A 83 -13.32 8.49 13.10
C PHE A 83 -11.85 8.46 12.72
N TYR A 84 -10.95 8.40 13.70
CA TYR A 84 -9.52 8.24 13.43
C TYR A 84 -9.23 6.94 12.67
N GLN A 85 -9.83 5.81 13.08
CA GLN A 85 -9.66 4.52 12.39
C GLN A 85 -10.21 4.53 10.97
N ILE A 86 -11.29 5.27 10.72
CA ILE A 86 -11.81 5.48 9.36
C ILE A 86 -10.79 6.27 8.53
N GLY A 87 -10.21 7.33 9.09
CA GLY A 87 -9.16 8.12 8.44
C GLY A 87 -7.93 7.27 8.08
N GLU A 88 -7.45 6.46 9.02
CA GLU A 88 -6.34 5.51 8.81
C GLU A 88 -6.65 4.51 7.67
N LEU A 89 -7.90 4.02 7.60
CA LEU A 89 -8.31 3.14 6.51
C LEU A 89 -8.21 3.85 5.16
N PHE A 90 -8.73 5.07 5.02
CA PHE A 90 -8.64 5.85 3.79
C PHE A 90 -7.18 6.15 3.42
N GLN A 91 -6.36 6.54 4.39
CA GLN A 91 -4.94 6.79 4.17
C GLN A 91 -4.22 5.52 3.68
N SER A 92 -4.48 4.37 4.32
CA SER A 92 -3.86 3.09 3.93
C SER A 92 -4.24 2.66 2.51
N VAL A 93 -5.50 2.86 2.11
CA VAL A 93 -5.98 2.58 0.74
C VAL A 93 -5.33 3.53 -0.27
N ALA A 94 -5.27 4.83 0.02
CA ALA A 94 -4.66 5.83 -0.85
C ALA A 94 -3.17 5.57 -1.07
N VAL A 95 -2.42 5.33 0.01
CA VAL A 95 -0.98 5.00 -0.04
C VAL A 95 -0.74 3.66 -0.71
N GLY A 96 -1.56 2.65 -0.41
CA GLY A 96 -1.45 1.32 -1.03
C GLY A 96 -1.64 1.37 -2.55
N LYS A 97 -2.62 2.15 -3.04
CA LYS A 97 -2.84 2.36 -4.47
C LYS A 97 -1.67 3.08 -5.14
N SER A 98 -1.13 4.10 -4.50
CA SER A 98 0.04 4.83 -5.00
C SER A 98 1.27 3.93 -5.10
N ARG A 99 1.56 3.13 -4.08
CA ARG A 99 2.69 2.18 -4.09
C ARG A 99 2.54 1.13 -5.18
N LYS A 100 1.33 0.59 -5.38
CA LYS A 100 1.08 -0.41 -6.44
C LYS A 100 1.35 0.17 -7.83
N ASN A 101 1.00 1.43 -8.06
CA ASN A 101 1.29 2.10 -9.33
C ASN A 101 2.80 2.25 -9.56
N ILE A 102 3.56 2.60 -8.53
CA ILE A 102 5.04 2.70 -8.60
C ILE A 102 5.66 1.32 -8.87
N THR A 103 5.24 0.28 -8.16
CA THR A 103 5.74 -1.08 -8.38
C THR A 103 5.45 -1.58 -9.79
N SER A 104 4.27 -1.28 -10.34
CA SER A 104 3.94 -1.67 -11.72
C SER A 104 4.78 -0.94 -12.78
N LEU A 105 5.30 0.25 -12.47
CA LEU A 105 6.26 0.96 -13.32
C LEU A 105 7.68 0.38 -13.21
N MET A 106 8.05 -0.13 -12.04
CA MET A 106 9.33 -0.81 -11.83
C MET A 106 9.35 -2.23 -12.43
N ASP A 107 8.20 -2.84 -12.66
CA ASP A 107 8.03 -4.17 -13.24
C ASP A 107 8.09 -4.19 -14.79
N ILE A 108 8.60 -3.11 -15.39
CA ILE A 108 8.74 -3.00 -16.87
C ILE A 108 9.88 -3.91 -17.34
N ARG A 109 10.97 -4.00 -16.56
CA ARG A 109 12.13 -4.84 -16.89
C ARG A 109 11.77 -6.34 -16.71
N PRO A 110 12.03 -7.20 -17.68
CA PRO A 110 11.87 -8.66 -17.51
C PRO A 110 12.95 -9.24 -16.60
N ASP A 111 12.59 -10.35 -15.94
CA ASP A 111 13.46 -11.06 -15.00
C ASP A 111 14.55 -11.90 -15.69
N TYR A 112 14.55 -11.95 -17.03
CA TYR A 112 15.51 -12.75 -17.81
C TYR A 112 15.79 -12.16 -19.18
N ALA A 113 16.98 -12.46 -19.69
CA ALA A 113 17.37 -12.28 -21.08
C ALA A 113 17.61 -13.67 -21.72
N ASN A 114 17.19 -13.85 -22.99
CA ASN A 114 17.54 -15.06 -23.71
C ASN A 114 18.85 -14.85 -24.46
N ILE A 115 19.84 -15.69 -24.23
CA ILE A 115 21.10 -15.75 -24.99
C ILE A 115 21.17 -17.05 -25.76
N GLU A 116 21.83 -17.06 -26.91
CA GLU A 116 22.03 -18.28 -27.69
C GLU A 116 23.40 -18.88 -27.35
N LEU A 117 23.40 -20.05 -26.71
CA LEU A 117 24.59 -20.83 -26.43
C LEU A 117 24.51 -22.19 -27.13
N ASN A 118 25.47 -22.49 -28.02
CA ASN A 118 25.52 -23.74 -28.77
C ASN A 118 24.24 -24.09 -29.53
N GLY A 119 23.56 -23.11 -30.11
CA GLY A 119 22.31 -23.29 -30.85
C GLY A 119 21.07 -23.53 -29.98
N LYS A 120 21.15 -23.24 -28.67
CA LYS A 120 20.02 -23.30 -27.74
C LYS A 120 19.86 -21.98 -27.04
N LEU A 121 18.59 -21.56 -26.85
CA LEU A 121 18.29 -20.39 -26.05
C LEU A 121 18.34 -20.76 -24.58
N GLU A 122 19.16 -20.05 -23.83
CA GLU A 122 19.24 -20.11 -22.37
C GLU A 122 18.79 -18.80 -21.76
N LYS A 123 18.05 -18.90 -20.63
CA LYS A 123 17.60 -17.75 -19.86
C LYS A 123 18.61 -17.42 -18.79
N ILE A 124 19.10 -16.19 -18.80
CA ILE A 124 20.02 -15.68 -17.78
C ILE A 124 19.47 -14.40 -17.16
N ASP A 125 19.98 -14.05 -15.99
CA ASP A 125 19.67 -12.77 -15.36
C ASP A 125 20.19 -11.62 -16.23
N PRO A 126 19.38 -10.58 -16.53
CA PRO A 126 19.84 -9.42 -17.29
C PRO A 126 21.07 -8.73 -16.70
N ASP A 127 21.29 -8.83 -15.37
CA ASP A 127 22.45 -8.24 -14.70
C ASP A 127 23.75 -9.03 -14.97
N ASP A 128 23.63 -10.28 -15.39
CA ASP A 128 24.77 -11.16 -15.74
C ASP A 128 25.18 -11.05 -17.23
N VAL A 129 24.42 -10.25 -18.03
CA VAL A 129 24.72 -10.08 -19.46
C VAL A 129 25.85 -9.07 -19.65
N GLU A 130 26.95 -9.51 -20.24
CA GLU A 130 28.09 -8.64 -20.56
C GLU A 130 27.78 -7.71 -21.75
N ILE A 131 28.40 -6.53 -21.77
CA ILE A 131 28.29 -5.57 -22.91
C ILE A 131 28.82 -6.22 -24.18
N GLY A 132 28.00 -6.20 -25.25
CA GLY A 132 28.32 -6.80 -26.53
C GLY A 132 27.81 -8.23 -26.70
N THR A 133 27.12 -8.79 -25.70
CA THR A 133 26.42 -10.07 -25.83
C THR A 133 25.19 -9.95 -26.71
N GLU A 134 25.01 -10.91 -27.63
CA GLU A 134 23.79 -11.01 -28.44
C GLU A 134 22.66 -11.65 -27.60
N ILE A 135 21.52 -10.98 -27.55
CA ILE A 135 20.30 -11.49 -26.92
C ILE A 135 19.21 -11.69 -27.93
N VAL A 136 18.30 -12.62 -27.67
CA VAL A 136 17.15 -12.92 -28.53
C VAL A 136 15.88 -12.49 -27.81
N VAL A 137 15.09 -11.61 -28.43
CA VAL A 137 13.78 -11.19 -27.93
C VAL A 137 12.70 -11.74 -28.84
N ASN A 138 11.86 -12.61 -28.33
CA ASN A 138 10.78 -13.21 -29.10
C ASN A 138 9.53 -12.32 -29.12
N PRO A 139 8.64 -12.50 -30.13
CA PRO A 139 7.37 -11.77 -30.16
C PRO A 139 6.56 -11.96 -28.88
N GLY A 140 6.14 -10.84 -28.27
CA GLY A 140 5.40 -10.82 -27.01
C GLY A 140 6.28 -10.77 -25.75
N GLU A 141 7.60 -10.88 -25.89
CA GLU A 141 8.53 -10.68 -24.78
C GLU A 141 8.87 -9.19 -24.60
N LYS A 142 9.27 -8.82 -23.41
CA LYS A 142 9.81 -7.49 -23.11
C LYS A 142 11.29 -7.45 -23.43
N VAL A 143 11.80 -6.31 -23.86
CA VAL A 143 13.23 -6.08 -24.05
C VAL A 143 13.90 -5.97 -22.69
N PRO A 144 14.88 -6.84 -22.37
CA PRO A 144 15.45 -6.88 -21.01
C PRO A 144 16.57 -5.85 -20.76
N ILE A 145 17.26 -5.41 -21.81
CA ILE A 145 18.47 -4.59 -21.74
C ILE A 145 18.51 -3.64 -22.92
N ASP A 146 19.06 -2.46 -22.73
CA ASP A 146 19.32 -1.50 -23.80
C ASP A 146 20.31 -2.08 -24.80
N GLY A 147 20.10 -1.80 -26.10
CA GLY A 147 20.96 -2.32 -27.13
C GLY A 147 20.63 -1.81 -28.54
N VAL A 148 21.26 -2.43 -29.53
CA VAL A 148 21.07 -2.13 -30.96
C VAL A 148 20.58 -3.39 -31.66
N ILE A 149 19.59 -3.25 -32.52
CA ILE A 149 19.09 -4.38 -33.32
C ILE A 149 20.11 -4.77 -34.37
N ILE A 150 20.59 -6.00 -34.31
CA ILE A 150 21.54 -6.56 -35.25
C ILE A 150 20.89 -7.45 -36.33
N SER A 151 19.70 -8.01 -36.02
CA SER A 151 18.97 -8.90 -36.94
C SER A 151 17.46 -8.82 -36.66
N GLY A 152 16.65 -8.97 -37.69
CA GLY A 152 15.19 -8.98 -37.61
C GLY A 152 14.56 -7.59 -37.68
N ASP A 153 13.23 -7.58 -37.67
CA ASP A 153 12.38 -6.40 -37.55
C ASP A 153 11.15 -6.71 -36.74
N SER A 154 10.61 -5.72 -36.05
CA SER A 154 9.45 -5.90 -35.19
C SER A 154 8.73 -4.57 -34.94
N THR A 155 7.68 -4.65 -34.16
CA THR A 155 6.94 -3.49 -33.67
C THR A 155 6.96 -3.50 -32.13
N LEU A 156 7.45 -2.43 -31.54
CA LEU A 156 7.59 -2.30 -30.09
C LEU A 156 6.46 -1.47 -29.51
N ASN A 157 5.87 -1.95 -28.43
CA ASN A 157 4.97 -1.16 -27.61
C ASN A 157 5.78 -0.36 -26.58
N THR A 158 5.99 0.92 -26.86
CA THR A 158 6.75 1.83 -25.98
C THR A 158 5.86 2.66 -25.08
N SER A 159 4.56 2.39 -25.02
CA SER A 159 3.59 3.20 -24.26
C SER A 159 3.92 3.34 -22.77
N ALA A 160 4.54 2.33 -22.17
CA ALA A 160 4.95 2.36 -20.76
C ALA A 160 6.14 3.34 -20.51
N LEU A 161 7.00 3.55 -21.50
CA LEU A 161 8.19 4.41 -21.42
C LEU A 161 7.89 5.83 -21.89
N THR A 162 7.19 5.98 -23.02
CA THR A 162 6.99 7.26 -23.70
C THR A 162 5.61 7.87 -23.48
N GLY A 163 4.64 7.07 -23.00
CA GLY A 163 3.23 7.45 -22.92
C GLY A 163 2.48 7.45 -24.26
N GLU A 164 3.16 7.12 -25.37
CA GLU A 164 2.55 7.08 -26.71
C GLU A 164 1.87 5.72 -26.94
N SER A 165 0.60 5.74 -27.35
CA SER A 165 -0.18 4.52 -27.61
C SER A 165 0.12 3.88 -28.98
N VAL A 166 0.86 4.56 -29.84
CA VAL A 166 1.19 4.07 -31.20
C VAL A 166 2.46 3.21 -31.12
N PRO A 167 2.40 1.94 -31.54
CA PRO A 167 3.58 1.08 -31.56
C PRO A 167 4.67 1.62 -32.50
N ARG A 168 5.93 1.59 -32.05
CA ARG A 168 7.09 2.02 -32.80
C ARG A 168 7.65 0.86 -33.65
N SER A 169 7.87 1.08 -34.94
CA SER A 169 8.62 0.12 -35.77
C SER A 169 10.10 0.12 -35.37
N ALA A 170 10.69 -1.05 -35.32
CA ALA A 170 12.07 -1.27 -34.96
C ALA A 170 12.75 -2.18 -35.99
N LYS A 171 13.91 -1.76 -36.49
CA LYS A 171 14.66 -2.39 -37.60
C LYS A 171 16.14 -2.49 -37.24
N VAL A 172 16.87 -3.27 -38.04
CA VAL A 172 18.33 -3.39 -37.90
C VAL A 172 19.00 -2.01 -37.92
N GLY A 173 19.82 -1.76 -36.90
CA GLY A 173 20.52 -0.50 -36.65
C GLY A 173 19.80 0.47 -35.71
N ASP A 174 18.55 0.19 -35.34
CA ASP A 174 17.81 1.02 -34.35
C ASP A 174 18.26 0.74 -32.93
N GLU A 175 18.38 1.80 -32.13
CA GLU A 175 18.59 1.71 -30.69
C GLU A 175 17.29 1.38 -29.96
N ILE A 176 17.37 0.45 -29.04
CA ILE A 176 16.28 0.00 -28.18
C ILE A 176 16.61 0.34 -26.72
N ILE A 177 15.62 0.89 -26.03
CA ILE A 177 15.68 1.17 -24.60
C ILE A 177 14.74 0.18 -23.88
N SER A 178 15.22 -0.42 -22.79
CA SER A 178 14.50 -1.42 -21.96
C SER A 178 13.61 -0.77 -20.89
#